data_d618afb3f95a77a8bf84319c5aec4d7e
#
_entry.id   d618afb3f95a77a8bf84319c5aec4d7e
#
_cell.length_a   1.000
_cell.length_b   1.000
_cell.length_c   1.000
_cell.angle_alpha   90.00
_cell.angle_beta   90.00
_cell.angle_gamma   90.00
#
_symmetry.space_group_name_H-M   'P 1'
#
loop_
_entity.id
_entity.type
_entity.pdbx_description
1 polymer ?
#
loop_
_entity_poly.entity_id
_entity_poly.type
_entity_poly.pdbx_seq_one_letter_code
_entity_poly.pdbx_strand_id
1 'polypeptide(L)'
;MISYSAIIKDSSPYFFYRSDGSVLFEVNRRYSFPGYLFTIKIPHKLIVLKFEIRKLFATRIKILHHDFDKLVSLERDKKRYKLSVEDDIVCINEKFNMLGKYEASIVVNEKEIGFIKEEKIFPYKKYIITFNTDDDINFYAIVLFAIISAYFADGI
;
A
#
# COMPACT_ATOMS: atom_id res chain seq x y z
N MET A 1 -3.92 -9.76 17.91
CA MET A 1 -3.99 -8.84 16.76
C MET A 1 -2.74 -7.97 16.69
N ILE A 2 -2.26 -7.72 15.51
CA ILE A 2 -1.07 -6.89 15.27
C ILE A 2 -1.49 -5.69 14.45
N SER A 3 -1.06 -4.50 14.87
CA SER A 3 -1.43 -3.24 14.21
C SER A 3 -0.19 -2.52 13.66
N TYR A 4 -0.40 -1.91 12.52
CA TYR A 4 0.52 -1.00 11.86
C TYR A 4 -0.21 0.32 11.61
N SER A 5 0.54 1.38 11.35
CA SER A 5 -0.06 2.65 10.97
C SER A 5 0.63 3.25 9.75
N ALA A 6 -0.12 4.03 8.99
CA ALA A 6 0.39 4.80 7.87
C ALA A 6 -0.01 6.26 8.04
N ILE A 7 0.94 7.16 7.86
CA ILE A 7 0.69 8.59 7.81
C ILE A 7 0.99 9.03 6.39
N ILE A 8 -0.06 9.29 5.61
CA ILE A 8 0.06 9.63 4.20
C ILE A 8 -0.13 11.13 4.01
N LYS A 9 0.88 11.77 3.44
CA LYS A 9 0.93 13.19 3.17
C LYS A 9 0.95 13.45 1.67
N ASP A 10 0.52 14.61 1.25
CA ASP A 10 0.64 15.07 -0.14
C ASP A 10 2.10 15.27 -0.54
N SER A 11 2.99 15.49 0.42
CA SER A 11 4.43 15.63 0.21
C SER A 11 5.17 14.33 0.54
N SER A 12 6.19 14.05 -0.26
CA SER A 12 7.12 12.94 -0.04
C SER A 12 8.30 13.39 0.85
N PRO A 13 8.88 12.52 1.69
CA PRO A 13 8.46 11.14 1.95
C PRO A 13 7.31 11.03 2.95
N TYR A 14 6.61 9.90 2.92
CA TYR A 14 5.68 9.53 3.97
C TYR A 14 5.97 8.10 4.45
N PHE A 15 5.44 7.75 5.64
CA PHE A 15 5.95 6.59 6.37
C PHE A 15 4.84 5.62 6.80
N PHE A 16 5.23 4.35 6.82
CA PHE A 16 4.47 3.27 7.43
C PHE A 16 5.22 2.81 8.69
N TYR A 17 4.48 2.58 9.77
CA TYR A 17 5.04 2.31 11.09
C TYR A 17 4.56 0.98 11.66
N ARG A 18 5.42 0.33 12.44
CA ARG A 18 5.03 -0.80 13.29
C ARG A 18 4.28 -0.31 14.53
N SER A 19 3.68 -1.24 15.27
CA SER A 19 2.95 -0.94 16.51
C SER A 19 3.83 -0.29 17.61
N ASP A 20 5.12 -0.56 17.62
CA ASP A 20 6.08 0.06 18.53
C ASP A 20 6.52 1.48 18.13
N GLY A 21 6.01 1.99 17.01
CA GLY A 21 6.35 3.30 16.47
C GLY A 21 7.59 3.32 15.58
N SER A 22 8.30 2.21 15.43
CA SER A 22 9.43 2.14 14.51
C SER A 22 8.98 2.17 13.05
N VAL A 23 9.80 2.71 12.16
CA VAL A 23 9.51 2.81 10.73
C VAL A 23 9.58 1.42 10.09
N LEU A 24 8.48 1.00 9.46
CA LEU A 24 8.47 -0.21 8.63
C LEU A 24 9.12 0.07 7.28
N PHE A 25 8.67 1.10 6.60
CA PHE A 25 9.28 1.62 5.37
C PHE A 25 8.84 3.05 5.10
N GLU A 26 9.59 3.73 4.23
CA GLU A 26 9.24 5.03 3.69
C GLU A 26 8.85 4.93 2.22
N VAL A 27 7.94 5.81 1.80
CA VAL A 27 7.52 5.94 0.41
C VAL A 27 7.95 7.31 -0.11
N ASN A 28 8.72 7.31 -1.18
CA ASN A 28 9.15 8.52 -1.88
C ASN A 28 8.48 8.62 -3.24
N ARG A 29 8.10 9.83 -3.61
CA ARG A 29 7.44 10.14 -4.87
C ARG A 29 8.26 11.14 -5.67
N ARG A 30 8.41 10.90 -6.96
CA ARG A 30 9.04 11.81 -7.90
C ARG A 30 8.19 11.94 -9.15
N TYR A 31 7.95 13.16 -9.60
CA TYR A 31 7.27 13.38 -10.87
C TYR A 31 8.07 12.78 -12.03
N SER A 32 7.38 12.03 -12.89
CA SER A 32 7.95 11.41 -14.08
C SER A 32 6.85 11.33 -15.15
N PHE A 33 6.83 12.31 -16.06
CA PHE A 33 5.79 12.41 -17.08
C PHE A 33 5.57 11.07 -17.81
N PRO A 34 4.33 10.60 -18.00
CA PRO A 34 3.03 11.21 -17.68
C PRO A 34 2.45 10.83 -16.32
N GLY A 35 3.22 10.75 -15.27
CA GLY A 35 2.75 10.40 -13.93
C GLY A 35 3.81 10.57 -12.87
N TYR A 36 3.96 9.55 -12.04
CA TYR A 36 4.88 9.56 -10.91
C TYR A 36 5.64 8.24 -10.77
N LEU A 37 6.89 8.35 -10.33
CA LEU A 37 7.71 7.23 -9.90
C LEU A 37 7.72 7.18 -8.38
N PHE A 38 7.43 6.02 -7.81
CA PHE A 38 7.44 5.75 -6.38
C PHE A 38 8.54 4.78 -6.03
N THR A 39 9.16 5.01 -4.86
CA THR A 39 10.13 4.07 -4.29
C THR A 39 9.76 3.77 -2.85
N ILE A 40 9.85 2.50 -2.46
CA ILE A 40 9.70 2.04 -1.09
C ILE A 40 11.09 1.65 -0.57
N LYS A 41 11.49 2.25 0.56
CA LYS A 41 12.76 1.96 1.23
C LYS A 41 12.51 1.42 2.63
N ILE A 42 13.13 0.30 2.94
CA ILE A 42 13.22 -0.24 4.30
C ILE A 42 14.40 0.45 5.02
N PRO A 43 14.28 0.80 6.34
CA PRO A 43 15.38 1.39 7.10
C PRO A 43 16.67 0.56 6.99
N HIS A 44 17.81 1.24 6.83
CA HIS A 44 19.15 0.65 6.68
C HIS A 44 19.34 -0.24 5.45
N LYS A 45 18.38 -0.33 4.57
CA LYS A 45 18.48 -1.03 3.29
C LYS A 45 18.29 -0.07 2.11
N LEU A 46 18.69 -0.54 0.94
CA LEU A 46 18.42 0.13 -0.33
C LEU A 46 16.94 0.01 -0.68
N ILE A 47 16.55 0.61 -1.79
CA ILE A 47 15.19 0.56 -2.33
C ILE A 47 14.77 -0.90 -2.54
N VAL A 48 13.64 -1.30 -1.94
CA VAL A 48 13.08 -2.65 -2.07
C VAL A 48 11.99 -2.75 -3.12
N LEU A 49 11.38 -1.63 -3.49
CA LEU A 49 10.35 -1.60 -4.53
C LEU A 49 10.40 -0.28 -5.29
N LYS A 50 10.31 -0.37 -6.62
CA LYS A 50 10.02 0.76 -7.51
C LYS A 50 8.75 0.46 -8.29
N PHE A 51 7.81 1.39 -8.30
CA PHE A 51 6.62 1.30 -9.13
C PHE A 51 6.28 2.66 -9.72
N GLU A 52 5.55 2.65 -10.83
CA GLU A 52 5.10 3.86 -11.49
C GLU A 52 3.58 3.91 -11.58
N ILE A 53 3.05 5.13 -11.51
CA ILE A 53 1.66 5.42 -11.84
C ILE A 53 1.67 6.32 -13.08
N ARG A 54 1.17 5.82 -14.20
CA ARG A 54 1.01 6.57 -15.44
C ARG A 54 -0.43 6.96 -15.67
N LYS A 55 -0.64 8.18 -16.15
CA LYS A 55 -1.97 8.79 -16.31
C LYS A 55 -2.29 9.22 -17.74
N LEU A 56 -1.67 8.61 -18.74
CA LEU A 56 -1.95 8.92 -20.14
C LEU A 56 -3.10 8.05 -20.63
N PHE A 57 -4.24 8.62 -20.99
CA PHE A 57 -5.48 7.96 -21.44
C PHE A 57 -6.18 7.11 -20.37
N ALA A 58 -5.46 6.34 -19.58
CA ALA A 58 -5.97 5.56 -18.46
C ALA A 58 -4.89 5.49 -17.39
N THR A 59 -5.32 5.44 -16.11
CA THR A 59 -4.37 5.26 -15.03
C THR A 59 -3.92 3.81 -14.94
N ARG A 60 -2.60 3.62 -14.93
CA ARG A 60 -1.98 2.30 -14.82
C ARG A 60 -0.89 2.33 -13.78
N ILE A 61 -0.87 1.30 -12.93
CA ILE A 61 0.17 1.07 -11.93
C ILE A 61 1.00 -0.13 -12.39
N LYS A 62 2.31 0.02 -12.39
CA LYS A 62 3.24 -1.03 -12.79
C LYS A 62 4.43 -1.09 -11.84
N ILE A 63 4.76 -2.30 -11.38
CA ILE A 63 6.01 -2.55 -10.67
C ILE A 63 7.15 -2.58 -11.69
N LEU A 64 8.17 -1.76 -11.46
CA LEU A 64 9.35 -1.68 -12.31
C LEU A 64 10.49 -2.57 -11.81
N HIS A 65 10.63 -2.66 -10.49
CA HIS A 65 11.69 -3.43 -9.84
C HIS A 65 11.31 -3.75 -8.40
N HIS A 66 11.67 -4.93 -7.93
CA HIS A 66 11.60 -5.27 -6.51
C HIS A 66 12.79 -6.14 -6.08
N ASP A 67 13.13 -6.01 -4.81
CA ASP A 67 14.21 -6.77 -4.16
C ASP A 67 13.66 -7.53 -2.93
N PHE A 68 12.48 -8.12 -3.10
CA PHE A 68 11.88 -9.00 -2.09
C PHE A 68 12.39 -10.43 -2.27
N ASP A 69 12.47 -11.18 -1.15
CA ASP A 69 12.87 -12.59 -1.17
C ASP A 69 11.87 -13.47 -1.94
N LYS A 70 10.60 -13.06 -1.97
CA LYS A 70 9.55 -13.77 -2.71
C LYS A 70 9.28 -13.13 -4.06
N LEU A 71 8.90 -13.93 -5.03
CA LEU A 71 8.47 -13.44 -6.33
C LEU A 71 7.13 -12.69 -6.20
N VAL A 72 7.12 -11.44 -6.62
CA VAL A 72 5.98 -10.55 -6.49
C VAL A 72 5.58 -10.00 -7.86
N SER A 73 4.28 -10.01 -8.15
CA SER A 73 3.72 -9.38 -9.35
C SER A 73 2.40 -8.67 -9.03
N LEU A 74 2.17 -7.54 -9.70
CA LEU A 74 0.94 -6.77 -9.56
C LEU A 74 0.05 -7.02 -10.78
N GLU A 75 -1.18 -7.45 -10.54
CA GLU A 75 -2.18 -7.71 -11.57
C GLU A 75 -3.40 -6.82 -11.34
N ARG A 76 -4.08 -6.48 -12.42
CA ARG A 76 -5.35 -5.76 -12.36
C ARG A 76 -6.47 -6.65 -12.86
N ASP A 77 -7.45 -6.87 -11.98
CA ASP A 77 -8.70 -7.56 -12.30
C ASP A 77 -9.86 -6.56 -12.20
N LYS A 78 -10.50 -6.27 -13.35
CA LYS A 78 -11.57 -5.26 -13.46
C LYS A 78 -11.10 -3.90 -12.92
N LYS A 79 -11.53 -3.52 -11.72
CA LYS A 79 -11.18 -2.25 -11.08
C LYS A 79 -10.24 -2.40 -9.87
N ARG A 80 -9.79 -3.62 -9.58
CA ARG A 80 -8.96 -3.91 -8.40
C ARG A 80 -7.58 -4.35 -8.79
N TYR A 81 -6.60 -3.95 -7.97
CA TYR A 81 -5.25 -4.48 -8.06
C TYR A 81 -5.07 -5.62 -7.06
N LYS A 82 -4.41 -6.67 -7.51
CA LYS A 82 -4.04 -7.85 -6.72
C LYS A 82 -2.54 -7.97 -6.73
N LEU A 83 -1.97 -8.33 -5.59
CA LEU A 83 -0.56 -8.64 -5.47
C LEU A 83 -0.39 -10.15 -5.36
N SER A 84 0.24 -10.75 -6.36
CA SER A 84 0.65 -12.15 -6.29
C SER A 84 2.00 -12.23 -5.59
N VAL A 85 2.08 -13.02 -4.53
CA VAL A 85 3.30 -13.23 -3.73
C VAL A 85 3.53 -14.73 -3.71
N GLU A 86 4.41 -15.24 -4.57
CA GLU A 86 4.56 -16.66 -4.85
C GLU A 86 3.21 -17.27 -5.25
N ASP A 87 2.70 -18.23 -4.46
CA ASP A 87 1.41 -18.89 -4.71
C ASP A 87 0.21 -18.16 -4.03
N ASP A 88 0.48 -17.11 -3.26
CA ASP A 88 -0.56 -16.36 -2.55
C ASP A 88 -1.05 -15.16 -3.35
N ILE A 89 -2.35 -14.88 -3.26
CA ILE A 89 -2.99 -13.72 -3.89
C ILE A 89 -3.53 -12.81 -2.80
N VAL A 90 -2.97 -11.60 -2.73
CA VAL A 90 -3.37 -10.56 -1.78
C VAL A 90 -4.29 -9.56 -2.45
N CYS A 91 -5.44 -9.30 -1.84
CA CYS A 91 -6.41 -8.32 -2.31
C CYS A 91 -6.78 -7.36 -1.17
N ILE A 92 -7.16 -6.14 -1.55
CA ILE A 92 -7.75 -5.16 -0.63
C ILE A 92 -9.14 -4.84 -1.14
N ASN A 93 -10.15 -5.15 -0.35
CA ASN A 93 -11.55 -4.87 -0.64
C ASN A 93 -11.96 -3.57 0.04
N GLU A 94 -12.05 -2.51 -0.73
CA GLU A 94 -12.34 -1.16 -0.26
C GLU A 94 -13.83 -0.96 0.00
N LYS A 95 -14.12 -0.27 1.09
CA LYS A 95 -15.46 0.21 1.44
C LYS A 95 -15.34 1.63 1.99
N PHE A 96 -16.35 2.44 1.73
CA PHE A 96 -16.48 3.74 2.39
C PHE A 96 -17.65 3.65 3.35
N ASN A 97 -17.43 4.06 4.62
CA ASN A 97 -18.52 4.07 5.58
C ASN A 97 -19.48 5.24 5.32
N MET A 98 -20.57 5.31 6.08
CA MET A 98 -21.59 6.36 5.92
C MET A 98 -21.05 7.80 6.15
N LEU A 99 -19.91 7.94 6.82
CA LEU A 99 -19.23 9.21 7.05
C LEU A 99 -18.18 9.54 5.96
N GLY A 100 -18.09 8.72 4.92
CA GLY A 100 -17.11 8.89 3.84
C GLY A 100 -15.67 8.51 4.22
N LYS A 101 -15.46 7.89 5.38
CA LYS A 101 -14.15 7.39 5.78
C LYS A 101 -13.82 6.08 5.09
N TYR A 102 -12.55 5.94 4.73
CA TYR A 102 -12.03 4.74 4.11
C TYR A 102 -11.98 3.56 5.10
N GLU A 103 -12.53 2.46 4.69
CA GLU A 103 -12.40 1.17 5.35
C GLU A 103 -12.11 0.10 4.29
N ALA A 104 -11.31 -0.88 4.62
CA ALA A 104 -11.04 -1.99 3.73
C ALA A 104 -10.79 -3.28 4.49
N SER A 105 -11.13 -4.40 3.90
CA SER A 105 -10.70 -5.71 4.37
C SER A 105 -9.49 -6.18 3.55
N ILE A 106 -8.57 -6.86 4.22
CA ILE A 106 -7.39 -7.48 3.61
C ILE A 106 -7.68 -8.97 3.46
N VAL A 107 -7.59 -9.46 2.23
CA VAL A 107 -7.94 -10.82 1.87
C VAL A 107 -6.75 -11.50 1.22
N VAL A 108 -6.41 -12.70 1.69
CA VAL A 108 -5.39 -13.56 1.09
C VAL A 108 -6.03 -14.90 0.76
N ASN A 109 -5.95 -15.30 -0.51
CA ASN A 109 -6.56 -16.55 -1.00
C ASN A 109 -8.01 -16.70 -0.57
N GLU A 110 -8.81 -15.64 -0.77
CA GLU A 110 -10.24 -15.56 -0.43
C GLU A 110 -10.56 -15.55 1.07
N LYS A 111 -9.56 -15.55 1.94
CA LYS A 111 -9.73 -15.48 3.40
C LYS A 111 -9.38 -14.08 3.91
N GLU A 112 -10.27 -13.48 4.69
CA GLU A 112 -9.99 -12.21 5.36
C GLU A 112 -8.97 -12.42 6.49
N ILE A 113 -7.88 -11.68 6.44
CA ILE A 113 -6.78 -11.75 7.42
C ILE A 113 -6.59 -10.46 8.22
N GLY A 114 -7.25 -9.39 7.83
CA GLY A 114 -7.12 -8.11 8.50
C GLY A 114 -8.00 -7.03 7.89
N PHE A 115 -7.85 -5.84 8.40
CA PHE A 115 -8.61 -4.68 7.93
C PHE A 115 -7.81 -3.39 8.05
N ILE A 116 -8.25 -2.37 7.29
CA ILE A 116 -7.68 -1.02 7.27
C ILE A 116 -8.79 -0.04 7.60
N LYS A 117 -8.49 0.90 8.50
CA LYS A 117 -9.41 1.99 8.85
C LYS A 117 -8.71 3.34 8.79
N GLU A 118 -9.35 4.31 8.16
CA GLU A 118 -8.94 5.70 8.24
C GLU A 118 -9.31 6.26 9.61
N GLU A 119 -8.30 6.71 10.36
CA GLU A 119 -8.47 7.27 11.69
C GLU A 119 -8.58 8.79 11.66
N LYS A 120 -7.82 9.43 10.77
CA LYS A 120 -7.72 10.89 10.69
C LYS A 120 -7.58 11.35 9.24
N ILE A 121 -8.24 12.44 8.90
CA ILE A 121 -8.25 13.00 7.55
C ILE A 121 -7.40 14.28 7.46
N PHE A 122 -7.35 15.09 8.51
CA PHE A 122 -6.71 16.39 8.51
C PHE A 122 -5.77 16.57 9.73
N PRO A 123 -4.60 17.20 9.60
CA PRO A 123 -3.99 17.80 8.39
C PRO A 123 -3.35 16.81 7.44
N TYR A 124 -3.31 15.54 7.78
CA TYR A 124 -2.83 14.42 6.97
C TYR A 124 -3.68 13.19 7.23
N LYS A 125 -3.69 12.28 6.29
CA LYS A 125 -4.44 11.03 6.44
C LYS A 125 -3.66 10.04 7.29
N LYS A 126 -4.33 9.49 8.30
CA LYS A 126 -3.79 8.41 9.12
C LYS A 126 -4.66 7.18 9.00
N TYR A 127 -4.02 6.05 8.74
CA TYR A 127 -4.66 4.75 8.62
C TYR A 127 -4.11 3.81 9.69
N ILE A 128 -4.99 2.97 10.24
CA ILE A 128 -4.61 1.85 11.09
C ILE A 128 -4.87 0.57 10.31
N ILE A 129 -3.85 -0.28 10.24
CA ILE A 129 -3.87 -1.57 9.54
C ILE A 129 -3.74 -2.65 10.59
N THR A 130 -4.74 -3.51 10.71
CA THR A 130 -4.77 -4.55 11.75
C THR A 130 -4.88 -5.92 11.12
N PHE A 131 -4.08 -6.86 11.60
CA PHE A 131 -4.09 -8.27 11.20
C PHE A 131 -4.48 -9.17 12.35
N ASN A 132 -5.13 -10.27 12.04
CA ASN A 132 -5.58 -11.26 13.01
C ASN A 132 -4.40 -12.03 13.63
N THR A 133 -3.37 -12.29 12.83
CA THR A 133 -2.17 -13.04 13.22
C THR A 133 -0.90 -12.37 12.71
N ASP A 134 0.24 -12.70 13.32
CA ASP A 134 1.55 -12.30 12.85
C ASP A 134 2.06 -13.29 11.82
N ASP A 135 2.02 -12.87 10.55
CA ASP A 135 2.39 -13.72 9.42
C ASP A 135 3.20 -12.89 8.40
N ASP A 136 4.13 -13.52 7.71
CA ASP A 136 4.99 -12.87 6.71
C ASP A 136 4.20 -12.20 5.58
N ILE A 137 3.04 -12.74 5.25
CA ILE A 137 2.17 -12.17 4.21
C ILE A 137 1.64 -10.78 4.57
N ASN A 138 1.59 -10.43 5.86
CA ASN A 138 1.14 -9.13 6.34
C ASN A 138 1.96 -7.99 5.74
N PHE A 139 3.27 -8.16 5.64
CA PHE A 139 4.16 -7.16 5.04
C PHE A 139 3.76 -6.87 3.58
N TYR A 140 3.48 -7.90 2.80
CA TYR A 140 3.08 -7.74 1.39
C TYR A 140 1.70 -7.11 1.25
N ALA A 141 0.80 -7.38 2.18
CA ALA A 141 -0.51 -6.70 2.23
C ALA A 141 -0.34 -5.20 2.50
N ILE A 142 0.58 -4.82 3.38
CA ILE A 142 0.90 -3.41 3.65
C ILE A 142 1.54 -2.77 2.40
N VAL A 143 2.41 -3.47 1.70
CA VAL A 143 3.00 -3.02 0.43
C VAL A 143 1.90 -2.77 -0.62
N LEU A 144 0.94 -3.69 -0.75
CA LEU A 144 -0.18 -3.49 -1.67
C LEU A 144 -1.01 -2.25 -1.28
N PHE A 145 -1.26 -2.05 0.00
CA PHE A 145 -1.95 -0.84 0.48
C PHE A 145 -1.13 0.43 0.17
N ALA A 146 0.19 0.39 0.33
CA ALA A 146 1.05 1.51 -0.04
C ALA A 146 0.95 1.85 -1.53
N ILE A 147 0.90 0.85 -2.40
CA ILE A 147 0.72 1.04 -3.85
C ILE A 147 -0.65 1.67 -4.15
N ILE A 148 -1.71 1.14 -3.56
CA ILE A 148 -3.08 1.64 -3.78
C ILE A 148 -3.25 3.05 -3.22
N SER A 149 -2.73 3.31 -2.01
CA SER A 149 -2.83 4.62 -1.37
C SER A 149 -2.03 5.70 -2.10
N ALA A 150 -0.95 5.34 -2.78
CA ALA A 150 -0.21 6.25 -3.63
C ALA A 150 -1.07 6.81 -4.77
N TYR A 151 -1.99 6.02 -5.28
CA TYR A 151 -2.97 6.43 -6.28
C TYR A 151 -3.93 7.50 -5.73
N PHE A 152 -4.35 7.37 -4.47
CA PHE A 152 -5.26 8.34 -3.83
C PHE A 152 -4.54 9.62 -3.38
N ALA A 153 -3.28 9.52 -2.97
CA ALA A 153 -2.49 10.67 -2.50
C ALA A 153 -2.23 11.70 -3.60
N ASP A 154 -2.36 11.32 -4.86
CA ASP A 154 -2.14 12.19 -6.01
C ASP A 154 -3.33 13.09 -6.35
N GLY A 155 -4.39 13.10 -5.57
CA GLY A 155 -5.55 13.94 -5.81
C GLY A 155 -6.37 13.56 -7.04
N ILE A 156 -6.40 12.29 -7.33
CA ILE A 156 -7.10 11.74 -8.48
C ILE A 156 -8.43 11.15 -8.03
#